data_06f9bf47b4bc89e9ef90e45c48a42e69
#
_entry.id   06f9bf47b4bc89e9ef90e45c48a42e69
#
_cell.length_a   1.000
_cell.length_b   1.000
_cell.length_c   1.000
_cell.angle_alpha   90.00
_cell.angle_beta   90.00
_cell.angle_gamma   90.00
#
_symmetry.space_group_name_H-M   'P 1'
#
loop_
_entity.id
_entity.type
_entity.pdbx_description
1 polymer ?
#
loop_
_entity_poly.entity_id
_entity_poly.type
_entity_poly.pdbx_seq_one_letter_code
_entity_poly.pdbx_strand_id
1 'polypeptide(L)' 'MITAIEPNVSATGRYSVNEASAALGIHRNSLRRYTEQGFIKCGYRRQTARKFYLGSEILRFGKAQL' A
#
# COMPACT_ATOMS: atom_id res chain seq x y z
N MET A 1 -16.09 16.25 7.65
CA MET A 1 -16.60 15.17 6.81
C MET A 1 -15.44 14.32 6.34
N ILE A 2 -15.51 13.08 6.62
CA ILE A 2 -14.47 12.18 6.17
C ILE A 2 -14.92 11.52 4.90
N THR A 3 -14.25 11.83 3.85
CA THR A 3 -14.46 11.10 2.63
C THR A 3 -13.56 9.90 2.67
N ALA A 4 -14.16 8.74 2.74
CA ALA A 4 -13.43 7.51 2.55
C ALA A 4 -13.02 7.46 1.09
N ILE A 5 -11.84 7.97 0.81
CA ILE A 5 -11.32 7.97 -0.54
C ILE A 5 -10.63 6.64 -0.79
N GLU A 6 -11.17 5.89 -1.73
CA GLU A 6 -10.50 4.67 -2.16
C GLU A 6 -9.18 5.05 -2.82
N PRO A 7 -8.08 4.32 -2.53
CA PRO A 7 -6.82 4.59 -3.17
C PRO A 7 -6.96 4.50 -4.71
N ASN A 8 -6.44 5.49 -5.38
CA ASN A 8 -6.52 5.55 -6.84
C ASN A 8 -5.39 4.72 -7.45
N VAL A 9 -5.51 3.41 -7.33
CA VAL A 9 -4.50 2.48 -7.83
C VAL A 9 -5.17 1.37 -8.63
N SER A 10 -4.43 0.81 -9.59
CA SER A 10 -4.89 -0.33 -10.35
C SER A 10 -4.66 -1.61 -9.55
N ALA A 11 -5.66 -2.49 -9.52
CA ALA A 11 -5.55 -3.75 -8.79
C ALA A 11 -4.43 -4.64 -9.30
N THR A 12 -4.05 -4.50 -10.57
CA THR A 12 -2.97 -5.26 -11.18
C THR A 12 -1.64 -4.52 -11.17
N GLY A 13 -1.63 -3.28 -10.72
CA GLY A 13 -0.43 -2.45 -10.70
C GLY A 13 0.51 -2.83 -9.56
N ARG A 14 1.76 -2.43 -9.71
CA ARG A 14 2.79 -2.58 -8.69
C ARG A 14 3.27 -1.20 -8.30
N TYR A 15 3.34 -0.95 -7.02
CA TYR A 15 3.64 0.38 -6.50
C TYR A 15 4.78 0.32 -5.49
N SER A 16 5.62 1.34 -5.50
CA SER A 16 6.69 1.48 -4.50
C SER A 16 6.10 1.86 -3.15
N VAL A 17 6.93 1.81 -2.12
CA VAL A 17 6.52 2.23 -0.77
C VAL A 17 6.01 3.67 -0.79
N ASN A 18 6.72 4.57 -1.50
CA ASN A 18 6.31 5.97 -1.59
C ASN A 18 4.97 6.12 -2.31
N GLU A 19 4.81 5.42 -3.42
CA GLU A 19 3.56 5.47 -4.17
C GLU A 19 2.39 4.90 -3.38
N ALA A 20 2.60 3.77 -2.71
CA ALA A 20 1.57 3.14 -1.91
C ALA A 20 1.16 4.01 -0.73
N SER A 21 2.13 4.59 -0.03
CA SER A 21 1.83 5.47 1.11
C SER A 21 1.09 6.72 0.66
N ALA A 22 1.47 7.29 -0.48
CA ALA A 22 0.78 8.45 -1.03
C ALA A 22 -0.66 8.10 -1.41
N ALA A 23 -0.87 6.93 -2.02
CA ALA A 23 -2.20 6.48 -2.40
C ALA A 23 -3.10 6.27 -1.19
N LEU A 24 -2.53 5.80 -0.08
CA LEU A 24 -3.28 5.57 1.15
C LEU A 24 -3.38 6.82 2.02
N GLY A 25 -2.66 7.88 1.68
CA GLY A 25 -2.66 9.10 2.47
C GLY A 25 -1.99 8.96 3.82
N ILE A 26 -1.02 8.08 3.94
CA ILE A 26 -0.29 7.84 5.19
C ILE A 26 1.20 8.02 4.96
N HIS A 27 1.95 8.18 6.04
CA HIS A 27 3.39 8.28 5.97
C HIS A 27 4.00 6.91 5.67
N ARG A 28 5.11 6.88 4.94
CA ARG A 28 5.80 5.63 4.58
C ARG A 28 6.19 4.80 5.81
N ASN A 29 6.53 5.45 6.91
CA ASN A 29 6.87 4.75 8.16
C ASN A 29 5.65 4.00 8.71
N SER A 30 4.46 4.61 8.62
CA SER A 30 3.21 3.96 9.01
C SER A 30 2.94 2.75 8.13
N LEU A 31 3.14 2.89 6.83
CA LEU A 31 2.94 1.79 5.89
C LEU A 31 3.88 0.62 6.21
N ARG A 32 5.15 0.90 6.49
CA ARG A 32 6.11 -0.13 6.87
C ARG A 32 5.68 -0.85 8.15
N ARG A 33 5.20 -0.10 9.13
CA ARG A 33 4.70 -0.67 10.38
C ARG A 33 3.53 -1.62 10.12
N TYR A 34 2.57 -1.19 9.30
CA TYR A 34 1.43 -2.03 8.95
C TYR A 34 1.86 -3.29 8.19
N THR A 35 2.89 -3.17 7.37
CA THR A 35 3.45 -4.33 6.67
C THR A 35 4.07 -5.32 7.65
N GLU A 36 4.82 -4.81 8.63
CA GLU A 36 5.43 -5.65 9.66
C GLU A 36 4.39 -6.34 10.53
N GLN A 37 3.28 -5.67 10.78
CA GLN A 37 2.17 -6.22 11.58
C GLN A 37 1.29 -7.19 10.79
N GLY A 38 1.50 -7.30 9.49
CA GLY A 38 0.75 -8.22 8.64
C GLY A 38 -0.57 -7.68 8.12
N PHE A 39 -0.85 -6.40 8.29
CA PHE A 39 -2.08 -5.79 7.79
C PHE A 39 -2.07 -5.62 6.28
N ILE A 40 -0.90 -5.44 5.69
CA ILE A 40 -0.75 -5.34 4.25
C ILE A 40 0.47 -6.16 3.83
N LYS A 41 0.33 -6.88 2.74
CA LYS A 41 1.42 -7.71 2.22
C LYS A 41 2.21 -6.95 1.17
N CYS A 42 3.51 -7.10 1.18
CA CYS A 42 4.37 -6.55 0.15
C CYS A 42 5.10 -7.67 -0.56
N GLY A 43 5.43 -7.41 -1.83
CA GLY A 43 6.31 -8.29 -2.58
C GLY A 43 7.75 -7.79 -2.51
N TYR A 44 8.66 -8.59 -2.99
CA TYR A 44 10.07 -8.25 -2.99
C TYR A 44 10.69 -8.66 -4.32
N ARG A 45 11.34 -7.70 -4.98
CA ARG A 45 12.05 -7.97 -6.22
C ARG A 45 13.50 -8.26 -5.93
N ARG A 46 13.92 -9.47 -6.23
CA ARG A 46 15.31 -9.87 -6.02
C ARG A 46 16.28 -9.10 -6.89
N GLN A 47 15.88 -8.77 -8.11
CA GLN A 47 16.74 -8.11 -9.08
C GLN A 47 17.11 -6.68 -8.65
N THR A 48 16.19 -5.97 -8.03
CA THR A 48 16.39 -4.58 -7.62
C THR A 48 16.48 -4.41 -6.11
N ALA A 49 16.30 -5.49 -5.36
CA ALA A 49 16.26 -5.48 -3.89
C ALA A 49 15.25 -4.47 -3.35
N ARG A 50 14.16 -4.26 -4.08
CA ARG A 50 13.13 -3.29 -3.70
C ARG A 50 11.82 -3.97 -3.36
N LYS A 51 11.17 -3.44 -2.33
CA LYS A 51 9.82 -3.86 -1.96
C LYS A 51 8.81 -3.16 -2.86
N PHE A 52 7.74 -3.87 -3.17
CA PHE A 52 6.62 -3.28 -3.91
C PHE A 52 5.32 -3.75 -3.30
N TYR A 53 4.26 -2.99 -3.58
CA TYR A 53 2.91 -3.32 -3.12
C TYR A 53 2.03 -3.53 -4.33
N LEU A 54 1.23 -4.60 -4.32
CA LEU A 54 0.24 -4.81 -5.37
C LEU A 54 -0.94 -3.87 -5.13
N GLY A 55 -1.49 -3.34 -6.21
CA GLY A 55 -2.65 -2.46 -6.13
C GLY A 55 -3.82 -3.11 -5.41
N SER A 56 -4.02 -4.41 -5.62
CA SER A 56 -5.08 -5.15 -4.94
C SER A 56 -4.91 -5.13 -3.42
N GLU A 57 -3.67 -5.21 -2.92
CA GLU A 57 -3.41 -5.15 -1.49
C GLU A 57 -3.64 -3.74 -0.95
N ILE A 58 -3.26 -2.72 -1.72
CA ILE A 58 -3.50 -1.32 -1.34
C ILE A 58 -4.99 -1.06 -1.25
N LEU A 59 -5.76 -1.51 -2.22
CA LEU A 59 -7.22 -1.35 -2.23
C LEU A 59 -7.87 -2.07 -1.05
N ARG A 60 -7.43 -3.29 -0.79
CA ARG A 60 -7.95 -4.08 0.31
C ARG A 60 -7.67 -3.41 1.66
N PHE A 61 -6.45 -2.93 1.86
CA PHE A 61 -6.07 -2.23 3.07
C PHE A 61 -6.86 -0.93 3.23
N GLY A 62 -7.00 -0.18 2.15
CA GLY A 62 -7.79 1.06 2.14
C GLY A 62 -9.23 0.81 2.57
N LYS A 63 -9.86 -0.24 2.04
CA LYS A 63 -11.23 -0.60 2.43
C LYS A 63 -11.32 -0.98 3.90
N ALA A 64 -10.32 -1.65 4.42
CA ALA A 64 -10.31 -2.05 5.82
C ALA A 64 -10.19 -0.85 6.76
N GLN A 65 -9.69 0.29 6.27
CA GLN A 65 -9.59 1.52 7.05
C GLN A 65 -10.85 2.36 7.00
N LEU A 66 -11.78 2.02 6.14
CA LEU A 66 -13.07 2.70 6.04
C LEU A 66 -14.03 2.13 7.08
#